data_36862535739aebfaddc43d1b327c5e24
#
_entry.id   36862535739aebfaddc43d1b327c5e24
#
_cell.length_a   1.000
_cell.length_b   1.000
_cell.length_c   1.000
_cell.angle_alpha   90.00
_cell.angle_beta   90.00
_cell.angle_gamma   90.00
#
_symmetry.space_group_name_H-M   'P 1'
#
loop_
_entity.id
_entity.type
_entity.pdbx_description
1 polymer ?
#
loop_
_entity_poly.entity_id
_entity_poly.type
_entity_poly.pdbx_seq_one_letter_code
_entity_poly.pdbx_strand_id
1 'polypeptide(L)'
;MNVGGIILCGGRSSRMGRPKAWLPFGEELMLPRVARLIGEAVAPLVVVAAPGQAVPPLPSEIAGVRDEQEGRGPLQGLKAGLEALRGWADAAFLSSCDVPFLKPAFVRRLAELLGDHAVCVPRVGDYHHPLAAVYRLEVVEVVGRLLAENRLRPFFLFEAVPTRVVGPDELRDADPTFESLRNLNTPEEYELSLIHI
;
A
#
# COMPACT_ATOMS: atom_id res chain seq x y z
N MET A 1 8.35 -17.43 4.88
CA MET A 1 7.56 -16.27 5.29
C MET A 1 6.45 -16.05 4.27
N ASN A 2 5.20 -16.07 4.72
CA ASN A 2 4.06 -15.79 3.87
C ASN A 2 3.76 -14.29 3.89
N VAL A 3 3.72 -13.63 2.71
CA VAL A 3 3.50 -12.18 2.61
C VAL A 3 2.15 -11.94 1.93
N GLY A 4 1.25 -11.26 2.62
CA GLY A 4 0.00 -10.77 2.06
C GLY A 4 0.13 -9.37 1.46
N GLY A 5 -0.98 -8.83 0.94
CA GLY A 5 -1.04 -7.46 0.45
C GLY A 5 -2.19 -6.68 1.07
N ILE A 6 -1.95 -5.42 1.36
CA ILE A 6 -2.94 -4.47 1.87
C ILE A 6 -3.02 -3.29 0.90
N ILE A 7 -4.22 -2.98 0.40
CA ILE A 7 -4.47 -1.87 -0.50
C ILE A 7 -5.37 -0.86 0.19
N LEU A 8 -4.85 0.33 0.46
CA LEU A 8 -5.62 1.42 1.04
C LEU A 8 -6.38 2.17 -0.05
N CYS A 9 -7.69 2.16 0.02
CA CYS A 9 -8.59 2.91 -0.87
C CYS A 9 -9.17 4.17 -0.21
N GLY A 10 -8.97 4.34 1.10
CA GLY A 10 -9.44 5.47 1.87
C GLY A 10 -8.67 6.74 1.54
N GLY A 11 -9.36 7.88 1.66
CA GLY A 11 -8.80 9.21 1.46
C GLY A 11 -9.77 10.11 0.69
N ARG A 12 -9.79 11.40 1.05
CA ARG A 12 -10.59 12.39 0.33
C ARG A 12 -9.94 12.66 -1.01
N SER A 13 -10.44 12.05 -2.09
CA SER A 13 -10.04 12.34 -3.48
C SER A 13 -10.51 13.72 -3.95
N SER A 14 -10.43 14.73 -3.07
CA SER A 14 -10.97 16.08 -3.32
C SER A 14 -10.39 16.77 -4.56
N ARG A 15 -9.14 16.43 -4.91
CA ARG A 15 -8.46 17.00 -6.09
C ARG A 15 -8.87 16.32 -7.39
N MET A 16 -9.28 15.05 -7.34
CA MET A 16 -9.66 14.25 -8.53
C MET A 16 -11.15 14.40 -8.91
N GLY A 17 -11.98 14.99 -8.03
CA GLY A 17 -13.41 15.15 -8.26
C GLY A 17 -14.23 13.85 -8.27
N ARG A 18 -13.56 12.69 -8.29
CA ARG A 18 -14.16 11.35 -8.24
C ARG A 18 -13.27 10.37 -7.50
N PRO A 19 -13.81 9.25 -6.96
CA PRO A 19 -13.01 8.27 -6.23
C PRO A 19 -11.97 7.61 -7.13
N LYS A 20 -10.69 7.66 -6.76
CA LYS A 20 -9.56 7.13 -7.53
C LYS A 20 -9.73 5.64 -7.87
N ALA A 21 -10.28 4.85 -6.94
CA ALA A 21 -10.52 3.42 -7.14
C ALA A 21 -11.36 3.08 -8.40
N TRP A 22 -12.23 4.00 -8.81
CA TRP A 22 -13.14 3.86 -9.96
C TRP A 22 -12.62 4.49 -11.26
N LEU A 23 -11.43 5.08 -11.26
CA LEU A 23 -10.89 5.68 -12.48
C LEU A 23 -10.55 4.57 -13.50
N PRO A 24 -10.99 4.69 -14.76
CA PRO A 24 -10.56 3.80 -15.84
C PRO A 24 -9.06 3.91 -16.07
N PHE A 25 -8.37 2.77 -16.26
CA PHE A 25 -6.96 2.73 -16.60
C PHE A 25 -6.70 1.62 -17.61
N GLY A 26 -6.69 1.95 -18.91
CA GLY A 26 -6.79 0.99 -19.99
C GLY A 26 -8.13 0.28 -19.96
N GLU A 27 -8.12 -1.04 -20.02
CA GLU A 27 -9.32 -1.89 -19.98
C GLU A 27 -9.79 -2.21 -18.54
N GLU A 28 -9.07 -1.77 -17.52
CA GLU A 28 -9.34 -2.04 -16.11
C GLU A 28 -9.77 -0.76 -15.38
N LEU A 29 -10.34 -0.93 -14.18
CA LEU A 29 -10.43 0.16 -13.20
C LEU A 29 -9.16 0.19 -12.35
N MET A 30 -8.85 1.35 -11.79
CA MET A 30 -7.62 1.61 -11.03
C MET A 30 -7.39 0.59 -9.89
N LEU A 31 -8.39 0.38 -9.03
CA LEU A 31 -8.26 -0.57 -7.92
C LEU A 31 -8.12 -2.04 -8.37
N PRO A 32 -8.97 -2.58 -9.27
CA PRO A 32 -8.77 -3.92 -9.81
C PRO A 32 -7.38 -4.13 -10.43
N ARG A 33 -6.87 -3.14 -11.18
CA ARG A 33 -5.52 -3.19 -11.75
C ARG A 33 -4.44 -3.31 -10.67
N VAL A 34 -4.47 -2.42 -9.67
CA VAL A 34 -3.48 -2.45 -8.58
C VAL A 34 -3.58 -3.76 -7.80
N ALA A 35 -4.79 -4.25 -7.53
CA ALA A 35 -5.01 -5.52 -6.85
C ALA A 35 -4.43 -6.71 -7.65
N ARG A 36 -4.63 -6.76 -8.96
CA ARG A 36 -4.04 -7.78 -9.84
C ARG A 36 -2.50 -7.72 -9.78
N LEU A 37 -1.90 -6.55 -9.95
CA LEU A 37 -0.44 -6.38 -9.95
C LEU A 37 0.18 -6.81 -8.62
N ILE A 38 -0.45 -6.49 -7.48
CA ILE A 38 0.02 -6.95 -6.16
C ILE A 38 -0.17 -8.47 -6.03
N GLY A 39 -1.32 -9.00 -6.49
CA GLY A 39 -1.66 -10.43 -6.46
C GLY A 39 -0.70 -11.31 -7.25
N GLU A 40 -0.02 -10.77 -8.28
CA GLU A 40 1.05 -11.48 -9.00
C GLU A 40 2.33 -11.67 -8.15
N ALA A 41 2.47 -10.95 -7.05
CA ALA A 41 3.64 -11.00 -6.18
C ALA A 41 3.36 -11.65 -4.82
N VAL A 42 2.22 -11.37 -4.19
CA VAL A 42 1.88 -11.76 -2.81
C VAL A 42 0.41 -12.12 -2.67
N ALA A 43 0.09 -12.98 -1.70
CA ALA A 43 -1.28 -13.38 -1.34
C ALA A 43 -1.31 -13.83 0.14
N PRO A 44 -2.47 -13.72 0.83
CA PRO A 44 -3.75 -13.16 0.37
C PRO A 44 -3.76 -11.64 0.29
N LEU A 45 -4.80 -11.07 -0.36
CA LEU A 45 -4.99 -9.63 -0.48
C LEU A 45 -6.17 -9.15 0.37
N VAL A 46 -5.99 -7.94 0.93
CA VAL A 46 -7.02 -7.21 1.66
C VAL A 46 -7.12 -5.78 1.11
N VAL A 47 -8.34 -5.34 0.83
CA VAL A 47 -8.64 -3.95 0.47
C VAL A 47 -9.27 -3.26 1.67
N VAL A 48 -8.64 -2.17 2.13
CA VAL A 48 -9.15 -1.34 3.22
C VAL A 48 -9.77 -0.07 2.65
N ALA A 49 -11.06 0.12 2.87
CA ALA A 49 -11.82 1.27 2.40
C ALA A 49 -12.37 2.10 3.58
N ALA A 50 -12.61 3.39 3.36
CA ALA A 50 -13.24 4.24 4.36
C ALA A 50 -14.68 3.78 4.66
N PRO A 51 -15.24 4.13 5.85
CA PRO A 51 -16.62 3.84 6.16
C PRO A 51 -17.58 4.36 5.07
N GLY A 52 -18.49 3.51 4.62
CA GLY A 52 -19.46 3.88 3.58
C GLY A 52 -18.92 4.07 2.15
N GLN A 53 -17.62 3.97 1.94
CA GLN A 53 -17.03 4.11 0.61
C GLN A 53 -17.34 2.89 -0.25
N ALA A 54 -17.95 3.11 -1.42
CA ALA A 54 -18.10 2.07 -2.45
C ALA A 54 -16.74 1.82 -3.13
N VAL A 55 -16.44 0.54 -3.35
CA VAL A 55 -15.27 0.09 -4.14
C VAL A 55 -15.73 -0.67 -5.37
N PRO A 56 -14.96 -0.66 -6.46
CA PRO A 56 -15.25 -1.50 -7.64
C PRO A 56 -15.35 -2.99 -7.27
N PRO A 57 -16.08 -3.78 -8.06
CA PRO A 57 -16.09 -5.22 -7.91
C PRO A 57 -14.66 -5.78 -7.99
N LEU A 58 -14.35 -6.67 -7.06
CA LEU A 58 -13.08 -7.37 -6.96
C LEU A 58 -13.33 -8.89 -6.96
N PRO A 59 -12.34 -9.71 -7.33
CA PRO A 59 -12.39 -11.15 -7.16
C PRO A 59 -12.75 -11.55 -5.72
N SER A 60 -13.51 -12.64 -5.56
CA SER A 60 -14.06 -13.10 -4.27
C SER A 60 -12.99 -13.47 -3.23
N GLU A 61 -11.79 -13.80 -3.68
CA GLU A 61 -10.63 -14.11 -2.84
C GLU A 61 -9.98 -12.89 -2.19
N ILE A 62 -10.34 -11.67 -2.62
CA ILE A 62 -9.85 -10.43 -2.03
C ILE A 62 -10.82 -9.97 -0.94
N ALA A 63 -10.35 -9.98 0.30
CA ALA A 63 -11.16 -9.56 1.43
C ALA A 63 -11.32 -8.03 1.46
N GLY A 64 -12.56 -7.57 1.67
CA GLY A 64 -12.86 -6.16 1.90
C GLY A 64 -13.00 -5.85 3.39
N VAL A 65 -12.24 -4.86 3.88
CA VAL A 65 -12.28 -4.39 5.26
C VAL A 65 -12.63 -2.91 5.31
N ARG A 66 -13.29 -2.48 6.36
CA ARG A 66 -13.60 -1.08 6.60
C ARG A 66 -12.66 -0.50 7.66
N ASP A 67 -12.11 0.67 7.35
CA ASP A 67 -11.43 1.48 8.35
C ASP A 67 -12.46 1.95 9.40
N GLU A 68 -12.14 1.83 10.66
CA GLU A 68 -13.06 2.19 11.73
C GLU A 68 -13.22 3.72 11.90
N GLN A 69 -12.18 4.50 11.51
CA GLN A 69 -12.12 5.94 11.76
C GLN A 69 -11.54 6.69 10.56
N GLU A 70 -12.40 7.48 9.90
CA GLU A 70 -11.98 8.33 8.81
C GLU A 70 -11.00 9.43 9.28
N GLY A 71 -10.00 9.73 8.45
CA GLY A 71 -9.12 10.88 8.65
C GLY A 71 -7.93 10.67 9.60
N ARG A 72 -7.70 9.46 10.08
CA ARG A 72 -6.55 9.13 10.95
C ARG A 72 -5.27 8.72 10.20
N GLY A 73 -5.24 8.95 8.91
CA GLY A 73 -4.05 8.70 8.09
C GLY A 73 -3.78 7.21 7.82
N PRO A 74 -2.64 6.89 7.18
CA PRO A 74 -2.37 5.55 6.67
C PRO A 74 -2.11 4.50 7.76
N LEU A 75 -1.70 4.89 8.97
CA LEU A 75 -1.49 3.93 10.08
C LEU A 75 -2.80 3.25 10.52
N GLN A 76 -3.92 3.97 10.46
CA GLN A 76 -5.21 3.40 10.80
C GLN A 76 -5.62 2.31 9.79
N GLY A 77 -5.49 2.59 8.50
CA GLY A 77 -5.74 1.60 7.46
C GLY A 77 -4.75 0.43 7.48
N LEU A 78 -3.47 0.69 7.80
CA LEU A 78 -2.48 -0.36 8.01
C LEU A 78 -2.91 -1.30 9.15
N LYS A 79 -3.33 -0.75 10.31
CA LYS A 79 -3.83 -1.54 11.44
C LYS A 79 -4.96 -2.48 11.00
N ALA A 80 -5.99 -1.93 10.36
CA ALA A 80 -7.15 -2.71 9.91
C ALA A 80 -6.75 -3.83 8.93
N GLY A 81 -5.83 -3.55 7.99
CA GLY A 81 -5.33 -4.53 7.04
C GLY A 81 -4.50 -5.64 7.70
N LEU A 82 -3.59 -5.28 8.64
CA LEU A 82 -2.79 -6.26 9.38
C LEU A 82 -3.65 -7.18 10.25
N GLU A 83 -4.67 -6.64 10.91
CA GLU A 83 -5.64 -7.42 11.70
C GLU A 83 -6.41 -8.40 10.83
N ALA A 84 -6.83 -7.99 9.63
CA ALA A 84 -7.53 -8.85 8.68
C ALA A 84 -6.66 -9.98 8.12
N LEU A 85 -5.34 -9.78 8.05
CA LEU A 85 -4.38 -10.80 7.59
C LEU A 85 -3.90 -11.73 8.71
N ARG A 86 -4.32 -11.52 9.96
CA ARG A 86 -3.90 -12.34 11.10
C ARG A 86 -4.26 -13.82 10.90
N GLY A 87 -3.27 -14.69 11.04
CA GLY A 87 -3.42 -16.13 10.81
C GLY A 87 -3.30 -16.57 9.33
N TRP A 88 -3.16 -15.61 8.40
CA TRP A 88 -3.03 -15.90 6.97
C TRP A 88 -1.65 -15.51 6.39
N ALA A 89 -0.97 -14.55 7.01
CA ALA A 89 0.33 -14.08 6.58
C ALA A 89 1.23 -13.78 7.79
N ASP A 90 2.55 -13.69 7.55
CA ASP A 90 3.56 -13.27 8.53
C ASP A 90 3.88 -11.78 8.40
N ALA A 91 3.75 -11.26 7.17
CA ALA A 91 3.99 -9.86 6.80
C ALA A 91 3.04 -9.44 5.69
N ALA A 92 2.93 -8.12 5.44
CA ALA A 92 2.12 -7.58 4.36
C ALA A 92 2.82 -6.45 3.63
N PHE A 93 2.72 -6.45 2.28
CA PHE A 93 3.03 -5.27 1.46
C PHE A 93 1.87 -4.30 1.52
N LEU A 94 2.14 -3.06 1.91
CA LEU A 94 1.16 -1.98 1.95
C LEU A 94 1.25 -1.12 0.70
N SER A 95 0.11 -0.87 0.07
CA SER A 95 -0.01 0.00 -1.10
C SER A 95 -1.23 0.92 -1.00
N SER A 96 -1.23 1.97 -1.80
CA SER A 96 -2.44 2.75 -2.11
C SER A 96 -3.05 2.27 -3.43
N CYS A 97 -4.33 2.62 -3.66
CA CYS A 97 -5.04 2.21 -4.87
C CYS A 97 -4.71 3.04 -6.12
N ASP A 98 -3.79 3.99 -6.05
CA ASP A 98 -3.48 4.98 -7.09
C ASP A 98 -2.07 4.85 -7.70
N VAL A 99 -1.53 3.63 -7.70
CA VAL A 99 -0.20 3.27 -8.25
C VAL A 99 -0.31 2.28 -9.42
N PRO A 100 -0.87 2.69 -10.56
CA PRO A 100 -1.18 1.76 -11.68
C PRO A 100 0.05 1.21 -12.39
N PHE A 101 1.24 1.74 -12.12
CA PHE A 101 2.52 1.31 -12.70
C PHE A 101 3.33 0.40 -11.77
N LEU A 102 2.72 -0.06 -10.67
CA LEU A 102 3.37 -0.97 -9.73
C LEU A 102 3.87 -2.22 -10.45
N LYS A 103 5.12 -2.58 -10.20
CA LYS A 103 5.75 -3.80 -10.74
C LYS A 103 5.73 -4.92 -9.72
N PRO A 104 5.21 -6.11 -10.04
CA PRO A 104 5.25 -7.26 -9.12
C PRO A 104 6.67 -7.62 -8.65
N ALA A 105 7.68 -7.41 -9.51
CA ALA A 105 9.09 -7.62 -9.15
C ALA A 105 9.54 -6.70 -8.00
N PHE A 106 9.08 -5.44 -7.98
CA PHE A 106 9.36 -4.49 -6.91
C PHE A 106 8.78 -4.96 -5.55
N VAL A 107 7.56 -5.48 -5.58
CA VAL A 107 6.90 -6.02 -4.37
C VAL A 107 7.66 -7.22 -3.83
N ARG A 108 8.00 -8.19 -4.71
CA ARG A 108 8.80 -9.38 -4.33
C ARG A 108 10.15 -8.97 -3.75
N ARG A 109 10.82 -8.02 -4.38
CA ARG A 109 12.13 -7.55 -3.92
C ARG A 109 12.08 -6.95 -2.52
N LEU A 110 11.09 -6.14 -2.21
CA LEU A 110 10.91 -5.59 -0.85
C LEU A 110 10.60 -6.68 0.18
N ALA A 111 9.79 -7.68 -0.18
CA ALA A 111 9.50 -8.81 0.69
C ALA A 111 10.76 -9.63 1.02
N GLU A 112 11.66 -9.84 0.03
CA GLU A 112 12.96 -10.48 0.24
C GLU A 112 13.88 -9.65 1.15
N LEU A 113 13.89 -8.32 0.94
CA LEU A 113 14.74 -7.40 1.68
C LEU A 113 14.28 -7.17 3.14
N LEU A 114 13.09 -7.58 3.52
CA LEU A 114 12.60 -7.45 4.90
C LEU A 114 13.55 -8.14 5.90
N GLY A 115 14.05 -9.33 5.59
CA GLY A 115 14.93 -10.08 6.47
C GLY A 115 14.33 -10.25 7.87
N ASP A 116 15.11 -9.96 8.91
CA ASP A 116 14.69 -10.03 10.31
C ASP A 116 14.08 -8.72 10.84
N HIS A 117 13.91 -7.69 9.99
CA HIS A 117 13.34 -6.42 10.39
C HIS A 117 11.80 -6.51 10.49
N ALA A 118 11.22 -5.63 11.30
CA ALA A 118 9.78 -5.50 11.43
C ALA A 118 9.14 -4.71 10.28
N VAL A 119 9.90 -3.79 9.67
CA VAL A 119 9.50 -2.98 8.52
C VAL A 119 10.62 -2.94 7.49
N CYS A 120 10.25 -3.00 6.19
CA CYS A 120 11.14 -2.73 5.07
C CYS A 120 10.52 -1.62 4.22
N VAL A 121 11.15 -0.43 4.19
CA VAL A 121 10.61 0.77 3.55
C VAL A 121 11.60 1.35 2.52
N PRO A 122 11.16 1.60 1.27
CA PRO A 122 11.97 2.31 0.29
C PRO A 122 12.20 3.77 0.67
N ARG A 123 13.40 4.25 0.38
CA ARG A 123 13.75 5.67 0.41
C ARG A 123 14.35 6.08 -0.93
N VAL A 124 13.68 6.98 -1.63
CA VAL A 124 14.17 7.55 -2.90
C VAL A 124 14.31 9.07 -2.71
N GLY A 125 15.51 9.58 -2.92
CA GLY A 125 15.86 10.95 -2.50
C GLY A 125 15.73 11.09 -0.99
N ASP A 126 15.02 12.14 -0.55
CA ASP A 126 14.80 12.41 0.88
C ASP A 126 13.49 11.81 1.43
N TYR A 127 12.73 11.09 0.62
CA TYR A 127 11.39 10.62 0.98
C TYR A 127 11.35 9.13 1.21
N HIS A 128 10.79 8.73 2.38
CA HIS A 128 10.35 7.36 2.61
C HIS A 128 8.99 7.13 1.93
N HIS A 129 8.77 5.90 1.45
CA HIS A 129 7.53 5.51 0.78
C HIS A 129 6.74 4.50 1.64
N PRO A 130 6.05 4.95 2.70
CA PRO A 130 5.35 4.08 3.64
C PRO A 130 4.18 3.31 3.00
N LEU A 131 3.63 3.79 1.89
CA LEU A 131 2.58 3.12 1.11
C LEU A 131 3.16 2.31 -0.06
N ALA A 132 4.42 1.92 0.02
CA ALA A 132 5.08 0.98 -0.87
C ALA A 132 6.10 0.17 -0.05
N ALA A 133 5.70 -0.30 1.13
CA ALA A 133 6.58 -0.90 2.14
C ALA A 133 6.02 -2.24 2.63
N VAL A 134 6.89 -3.08 3.20
CA VAL A 134 6.50 -4.35 3.81
C VAL A 134 6.56 -4.22 5.34
N TYR A 135 5.53 -4.71 6.00
CA TYR A 135 5.34 -4.65 7.44
C TYR A 135 5.09 -6.06 7.99
N ARG A 136 5.80 -6.51 9.04
CA ARG A 136 5.42 -7.72 9.76
C ARG A 136 4.10 -7.51 10.49
N LEU A 137 3.29 -8.57 10.61
CA LEU A 137 1.99 -8.46 11.27
C LEU A 137 2.10 -8.04 12.75
N GLU A 138 3.18 -8.43 13.41
CA GLU A 138 3.43 -8.09 14.82
C GLU A 138 3.50 -6.59 15.12
N VAL A 139 3.78 -5.73 14.11
CA VAL A 139 3.79 -4.27 14.31
C VAL A 139 2.41 -3.70 14.63
N VAL A 140 1.33 -4.46 14.44
CA VAL A 140 -0.04 -4.03 14.71
C VAL A 140 -0.23 -3.51 16.14
N GLU A 141 0.45 -4.12 17.12
CA GLU A 141 0.38 -3.69 18.53
C GLU A 141 1.07 -2.33 18.75
N VAL A 142 2.19 -2.10 18.06
CA VAL A 142 2.89 -0.80 18.09
C VAL A 142 2.07 0.26 17.38
N VAL A 143 1.49 -0.07 16.22
CA VAL A 143 0.58 0.83 15.49
C VAL A 143 -0.62 1.22 16.36
N GLY A 144 -1.21 0.26 17.07
CA GLY A 144 -2.32 0.53 18.01
C GLY A 144 -1.95 1.56 19.09
N ARG A 145 -0.76 1.43 19.70
CA ARG A 145 -0.26 2.40 20.69
C ARG A 145 -0.05 3.78 20.09
N LEU A 146 0.60 3.86 18.92
CA LEU A 146 0.83 5.13 18.22
C LEU A 146 -0.49 5.85 17.88
N LEU A 147 -1.50 5.10 17.45
CA LEU A 147 -2.82 5.64 17.18
C LEU A 147 -3.49 6.15 18.48
N ALA A 148 -3.39 5.44 19.60
CA ALA A 148 -3.91 5.89 20.88
C ALA A 148 -3.23 7.18 21.36
N GLU A 149 -1.94 7.35 21.10
CA GLU A 149 -1.14 8.56 21.38
C GLU A 149 -1.34 9.69 20.37
N ASN A 150 -2.22 9.52 19.37
CA ASN A 150 -2.42 10.46 18.27
C ASN A 150 -1.16 10.73 17.42
N ARG A 151 -0.23 9.78 17.37
CA ARG A 151 1.00 9.80 16.55
C ARG A 151 0.71 9.13 15.21
N LEU A 152 0.10 9.86 14.27
CA LEU A 152 -0.53 9.34 13.06
C LEU A 152 0.42 9.16 11.86
N ARG A 153 1.65 9.67 11.95
CA ARG A 153 2.61 9.59 10.83
C ARG A 153 3.35 8.25 10.84
N PRO A 154 3.48 7.54 9.70
CA PRO A 154 4.23 6.28 9.61
C PRO A 154 5.68 6.37 10.09
N PHE A 155 6.30 7.55 10.02
CA PHE A 155 7.63 7.80 10.53
C PHE A 155 7.80 7.40 12.01
N PHE A 156 6.79 7.63 12.84
CA PHE A 156 6.84 7.21 14.26
C PHE A 156 6.91 5.69 14.43
N LEU A 157 6.33 4.92 13.50
CA LEU A 157 6.48 3.48 13.52
C LEU A 157 7.93 3.07 13.17
N PHE A 158 8.54 3.73 12.19
CA PHE A 158 9.93 3.44 11.79
C PHE A 158 10.94 3.71 12.91
N GLU A 159 10.66 4.66 13.79
CA GLU A 159 11.47 4.92 14.98
C GLU A 159 11.21 3.92 16.11
N ALA A 160 10.02 3.33 16.15
CA ALA A 160 9.57 2.46 17.26
C ALA A 160 9.90 0.98 17.06
N VAL A 161 10.25 0.54 15.84
CA VAL A 161 10.52 -0.87 15.52
C VAL A 161 11.77 -1.01 14.64
N PRO A 162 12.43 -2.20 14.63
CA PRO A 162 13.54 -2.48 13.72
C PRO A 162 13.10 -2.27 12.26
N THR A 163 13.60 -1.20 11.63
CA THR A 163 13.21 -0.79 10.28
C THR A 163 14.42 -0.84 9.35
N ARG A 164 14.30 -1.58 8.25
CA ARG A 164 15.22 -1.56 7.13
C ARG A 164 14.81 -0.47 6.14
N VAL A 165 15.66 0.52 5.97
CA VAL A 165 15.52 1.52 4.91
C VAL A 165 16.28 1.02 3.69
N VAL A 166 15.59 0.88 2.55
CA VAL A 166 16.13 0.35 1.30
C VAL A 166 16.36 1.49 0.32
N GLY A 167 17.59 1.58 -0.17
CA GLY A 167 17.99 2.61 -1.13
C GLY A 167 17.69 2.24 -2.59
N PRO A 168 17.84 3.22 -3.51
CA PRO A 168 17.60 3.01 -4.94
C PRO A 168 18.41 1.87 -5.56
N ASP A 169 19.66 1.68 -5.16
CA ASP A 169 20.55 0.68 -5.74
C ASP A 169 20.09 -0.76 -5.47
N GLU A 170 19.40 -0.99 -4.35
CA GLU A 170 18.86 -2.31 -4.00
C GLU A 170 17.55 -2.64 -4.73
N LEU A 171 16.90 -1.63 -5.35
CA LEU A 171 15.60 -1.75 -6.02
C LEU A 171 15.69 -1.60 -7.54
N ARG A 172 16.79 -1.09 -8.06
CA ARG A 172 16.96 -0.73 -9.48
C ARG A 172 16.77 -1.90 -10.44
N ASP A 173 17.19 -3.10 -10.04
CA ASP A 173 17.00 -4.29 -10.86
C ASP A 173 15.53 -4.71 -10.98
N ALA A 174 14.72 -4.43 -9.94
CA ALA A 174 13.29 -4.74 -9.92
C ALA A 174 12.43 -3.63 -10.54
N ASP A 175 12.86 -2.37 -10.42
CA ASP A 175 12.18 -1.21 -11.00
C ASP A 175 13.19 -0.08 -11.31
N PRO A 176 13.80 -0.08 -12.49
CA PRO A 176 14.87 0.88 -12.86
C PRO A 176 14.46 2.36 -12.79
N THR A 177 13.19 2.65 -13.01
CA THR A 177 12.63 4.00 -13.10
C THR A 177 11.76 4.37 -11.89
N PHE A 178 11.61 3.46 -10.92
CA PHE A 178 10.78 3.63 -9.71
C PHE A 178 9.32 4.00 -10.01
N GLU A 179 8.78 3.50 -11.12
CA GLU A 179 7.38 3.72 -11.48
C GLU A 179 6.41 3.12 -10.47
N SER A 180 6.82 2.08 -9.74
CA SER A 180 6.06 1.50 -8.62
C SER A 180 5.78 2.48 -7.49
N LEU A 181 6.52 3.57 -7.40
CA LEU A 181 6.36 4.64 -6.40
C LEU A 181 5.55 5.84 -6.92
N ARG A 182 5.11 5.78 -8.18
CA ARG A 182 4.40 6.88 -8.83
C ARG A 182 2.91 6.82 -8.53
N ASN A 183 2.46 7.74 -7.66
CA ASN A 183 1.04 7.96 -7.39
C ASN A 183 0.42 8.91 -8.41
N LEU A 184 -0.83 8.66 -8.78
CA LEU A 184 -1.63 9.59 -9.59
C LEU A 184 -2.51 10.43 -8.66
N ASN A 185 -2.11 11.67 -8.40
CA ASN A 185 -2.74 12.55 -7.42
C ASN A 185 -3.59 13.67 -8.02
N THR A 186 -3.36 14.02 -9.28
CA THR A 186 -4.08 15.09 -9.99
C THR A 186 -4.71 14.59 -11.30
N PRO A 187 -5.76 15.25 -11.81
CA PRO A 187 -6.33 14.94 -13.12
C PRO A 187 -5.29 14.98 -14.24
N GLU A 188 -4.38 15.94 -14.20
CA GLU A 188 -3.33 16.13 -15.21
C GLU A 188 -2.34 14.94 -15.22
N GLU A 189 -1.89 14.50 -14.02
CA GLU A 189 -1.04 13.30 -13.88
C GLU A 189 -1.75 12.05 -14.41
N TYR A 190 -3.06 11.93 -14.14
CA TYR A 190 -3.87 10.83 -14.60
C TYR A 190 -4.02 10.85 -16.14
N GLU A 191 -4.39 11.99 -16.74
CA GLU A 191 -4.53 12.13 -18.20
C GLU A 191 -3.21 11.84 -18.93
N LEU A 192 -2.10 12.40 -18.45
CA LEU A 192 -0.77 12.12 -18.99
C LEU A 192 -0.41 10.63 -18.89
N SER A 193 -0.86 9.94 -17.84
CA SER A 193 -0.56 8.52 -17.67
C SER A 193 -1.29 7.63 -18.68
N LEU A 194 -2.44 8.05 -19.18
CA LEU A 194 -3.20 7.32 -20.20
C LEU A 194 -2.58 7.37 -21.59
N ILE A 195 -1.69 8.33 -21.86
CA ILE A 195 -0.99 8.45 -23.16
C ILE A 195 0.09 7.36 -23.31
N HIS A 196 0.52 6.75 -22.21
CA HIS A 196 1.62 5.77 -22.17
C HIS A 196 1.15 4.32 -21.94
N ILE A 197 -0.16 4.05 -22.10
CA ILE A 197 -0.76 2.70 -22.01
C ILE A 197 -1.02 2.11 -23.46
#